data_b647e4a22cdaf4955a3c79751ed097a5
#
_entry.id   b647e4a22cdaf4955a3c79751ed097a5
#
_cell.length_a   1.000
_cell.length_b   1.000
_cell.length_c   1.000
_cell.angle_alpha   90.00
_cell.angle_beta   90.00
_cell.angle_gamma   90.00
#
_symmetry.space_group_name_H-M   'P 1'
#
loop_
_entity.id
_entity.type
_entity.pdbx_description
1 polymer ?
#
loop_
_entity_poly.entity_id
_entity_poly.type
_entity_poly.pdbx_seq_one_letter_code
_entity_poly.pdbx_strand_id
1 'polypeptide(L)'
;MSTTVFVVLLVVGILVVLVLIWIPILVWLRRRSSAMAVQLAAEIAGETVVRPPEKGSYRGATAPGYPVVKNTGLIALTRQRLAFRTLTGKAIDVPVESITGVREATVFKGSVVGGQKHLVVETSAGEVGFYVFSGVTDWIGAITSLVPGERTT
;
A
#
# COMPACT_ATOMS: atom_id res chain seq x y z
N MET A 1 4.43 16.85 -50.81
CA MET A 1 4.11 17.03 -49.41
C MET A 1 5.22 17.82 -48.74
N SER A 2 4.89 18.89 -48.05
CA SER A 2 5.94 19.71 -47.42
C SER A 2 6.55 18.93 -46.25
N THR A 3 7.84 19.13 -45.97
CA THR A 3 8.55 18.51 -44.86
C THR A 3 7.83 18.70 -43.52
N THR A 4 7.20 19.85 -43.35
CA THR A 4 6.40 20.18 -42.17
C THR A 4 5.21 19.25 -42.00
N VAL A 5 4.45 18.97 -43.04
CA VAL A 5 3.31 18.05 -43.02
C VAL A 5 3.76 16.65 -42.71
N PHE A 6 4.87 16.20 -43.28
CA PHE A 6 5.42 14.88 -42.99
C PHE A 6 5.82 14.74 -41.50
N VAL A 7 6.50 15.73 -40.94
CA VAL A 7 6.92 15.73 -39.55
C VAL A 7 5.68 15.72 -38.61
N VAL A 8 4.66 16.52 -38.89
CA VAL A 8 3.43 16.55 -38.11
C VAL A 8 2.72 15.19 -38.13
N LEU A 9 2.58 14.58 -39.29
CA LEU A 9 1.97 13.25 -39.41
C LEU A 9 2.76 12.18 -38.68
N LEU A 10 4.08 12.25 -38.71
CA LEU A 10 4.95 11.30 -37.97
C LEU A 10 4.77 11.45 -36.46
N VAL A 11 4.76 12.68 -35.96
CA VAL A 11 4.56 12.94 -34.51
C VAL A 11 3.18 12.47 -34.09
N VAL A 12 2.13 12.78 -34.82
CA VAL A 12 0.76 12.31 -34.53
C VAL A 12 0.71 10.79 -34.56
N GLY A 13 1.33 10.15 -35.54
CA GLY A 13 1.40 8.69 -35.60
C GLY A 13 2.06 8.06 -34.37
N ILE A 14 3.18 8.62 -33.92
CA ILE A 14 3.87 8.17 -32.72
C ILE A 14 2.96 8.33 -31.48
N LEU A 15 2.30 9.47 -31.31
CA LEU A 15 1.40 9.72 -30.22
C LEU A 15 0.23 8.73 -30.20
N VAL A 16 -0.37 8.45 -31.35
CA VAL A 16 -1.44 7.45 -31.46
C VAL A 16 -0.96 6.06 -31.05
N VAL A 17 0.21 5.65 -31.52
CA VAL A 17 0.80 4.35 -31.14
C VAL A 17 1.06 4.28 -29.62
N LEU A 18 1.60 5.33 -29.04
CA LEU A 18 1.82 5.40 -27.59
C LEU A 18 0.50 5.26 -26.81
N VAL A 19 -0.54 5.98 -27.22
CA VAL A 19 -1.87 5.89 -26.58
C VAL A 19 -2.43 4.48 -26.70
N LEU A 20 -2.33 3.85 -27.87
CA LEU A 20 -2.81 2.48 -28.09
C LEU A 20 -2.08 1.43 -27.25
N ILE A 21 -0.81 1.66 -26.92
CA ILE A 21 -0.03 0.78 -26.05
C ILE A 21 -0.38 1.04 -24.58
N TRP A 22 -0.51 2.30 -24.18
CA TRP A 22 -0.72 2.66 -22.77
C TRP A 22 -2.13 2.36 -22.25
N ILE A 23 -3.17 2.51 -23.10
CA ILE A 23 -4.55 2.23 -22.68
C ILE A 23 -4.73 0.81 -22.18
N PRO A 24 -4.35 -0.26 -22.92
CA PRO A 24 -4.53 -1.63 -22.42
C PRO A 24 -3.71 -1.92 -21.17
N ILE A 25 -2.52 -1.34 -21.06
CA ILE A 25 -1.68 -1.49 -19.86
C ILE A 25 -2.40 -0.89 -18.64
N LEU A 26 -2.91 0.33 -18.75
CA LEU A 26 -3.63 1.01 -17.67
C LEU A 26 -4.92 0.26 -17.28
N VAL A 27 -5.67 -0.22 -18.27
CA VAL A 27 -6.88 -1.02 -18.04
C VAL A 27 -6.53 -2.32 -17.34
N TRP A 28 -5.47 -3.00 -17.76
CA TRP A 28 -5.01 -4.23 -17.14
C TRP A 28 -4.57 -4.01 -15.69
N LEU A 29 -3.79 -2.95 -15.41
CA LEU A 29 -3.39 -2.60 -14.05
C LEU A 29 -4.60 -2.30 -13.14
N ARG A 30 -5.57 -1.54 -13.66
CA ARG A 30 -6.80 -1.24 -12.90
C ARG A 30 -7.60 -2.51 -12.60
N ARG A 31 -7.78 -3.38 -13.59
CA ARG A 31 -8.49 -4.67 -13.40
C ARG A 31 -7.77 -5.54 -12.39
N ARG A 32 -6.45 -5.62 -12.44
CA ARG A 32 -5.65 -6.40 -11.49
C ARG A 32 -5.79 -5.86 -10.06
N SER A 33 -5.68 -4.55 -9.87
CA SER A 33 -5.83 -3.97 -8.53
C SER A 33 -7.23 -4.12 -7.96
N SER A 34 -8.27 -4.03 -8.80
CA SER A 34 -9.67 -4.26 -8.39
C SER A 34 -9.91 -5.72 -8.02
N ALA A 35 -9.39 -6.67 -8.80
CA ALA A 35 -9.49 -8.09 -8.50
C ALA A 35 -8.79 -8.44 -7.17
N MET A 36 -7.65 -7.85 -6.90
CA MET A 36 -6.93 -8.04 -5.63
C MET A 36 -7.69 -7.43 -4.44
N ALA A 37 -8.34 -6.28 -4.62
CA ALA A 37 -9.17 -5.68 -3.57
C ALA A 37 -10.35 -6.60 -3.22
N VAL A 38 -11.02 -7.16 -4.22
CA VAL A 38 -12.10 -8.14 -4.02
C VAL A 38 -11.57 -9.40 -3.34
N GLN A 39 -10.42 -9.90 -3.77
CA GLN A 39 -9.79 -11.09 -3.18
C GLN A 39 -9.41 -10.86 -1.72
N LEU A 40 -8.78 -9.74 -1.40
CA LEU A 40 -8.44 -9.40 -0.01
C LEU A 40 -9.70 -9.19 0.83
N ALA A 41 -10.72 -8.51 0.32
CA ALA A 41 -12.00 -8.35 1.00
C ALA A 41 -12.67 -9.70 1.28
N ALA A 42 -12.63 -10.63 0.34
CA ALA A 42 -13.15 -11.99 0.53
C ALA A 42 -12.33 -12.77 1.58
N GLU A 43 -11.01 -12.62 1.58
CA GLU A 43 -10.11 -13.26 2.55
C GLU A 43 -10.39 -12.81 3.99
N ILE A 44 -10.70 -11.53 4.19
CA ILE A 44 -10.99 -10.95 5.51
C ILE A 44 -12.48 -10.90 5.85
N ALA A 45 -13.35 -11.42 5.00
CA ALA A 45 -14.81 -11.36 5.19
C ALA A 45 -15.30 -12.06 6.47
N GLY A 46 -14.58 -13.08 6.93
CA GLY A 46 -14.84 -13.76 8.22
C GLY A 46 -14.31 -13.01 9.46
N GLU A 47 -13.62 -11.91 9.25
CA GLU A 47 -13.02 -11.10 10.33
C GLU A 47 -13.80 -9.79 10.49
N THR A 48 -13.72 -9.17 11.67
CA THR A 48 -14.30 -7.84 11.87
C THR A 48 -13.40 -6.78 11.24
N VAL A 49 -13.82 -6.26 10.10
CA VAL A 49 -13.07 -5.26 9.35
C VAL A 49 -13.16 -3.89 10.04
N VAL A 50 -12.03 -3.30 10.37
CA VAL A 50 -11.91 -1.95 10.93
C VAL A 50 -11.65 -0.93 9.83
N ARG A 51 -10.76 -1.27 8.90
CA ARG A 51 -10.53 -0.50 7.68
C ARG A 51 -10.54 -1.42 6.45
N PRO A 52 -11.36 -1.09 5.44
CA PRO A 52 -11.45 -1.89 4.23
C PRO A 52 -10.15 -1.81 3.41
N PRO A 53 -9.93 -2.73 2.46
CA PRO A 53 -8.77 -2.70 1.59
C PRO A 53 -8.62 -1.38 0.84
N GLU A 54 -7.45 -0.77 0.94
CA GLU A 54 -7.08 0.44 0.21
C GLU A 54 -5.65 0.35 -0.32
N LYS A 55 -5.30 1.21 -1.25
CA LYS A 55 -3.95 1.26 -1.80
C LYS A 55 -2.94 1.69 -0.75
N GLY A 56 -1.82 1.00 -0.72
CA GLY A 56 -0.70 1.30 0.15
C GLY A 56 0.62 0.80 -0.41
N SER A 57 1.68 1.08 0.29
CA SER A 57 3.01 0.61 -0.06
C SER A 57 3.70 0.07 1.20
N TYR A 58 4.23 -1.12 1.09
CA TYR A 58 5.08 -1.71 2.11
C TYR A 58 6.49 -1.14 2.00
N ARG A 59 7.05 -0.68 3.11
CA ARG A 59 8.34 0.01 3.15
C ARG A 59 9.47 -0.81 3.76
N GLY A 60 9.20 -2.04 4.10
CA GLY A 60 10.13 -2.95 4.75
C GLY A 60 9.87 -3.09 6.23
N ALA A 61 10.71 -3.88 6.90
CA ALA A 61 10.63 -4.12 8.33
C ALA A 61 12.03 -4.24 8.93
N THR A 62 12.15 -3.91 10.21
CA THR A 62 13.29 -4.27 11.04
C THR A 62 13.01 -5.55 11.83
N ALA A 63 11.72 -5.88 12.01
CA ALA A 63 11.29 -7.13 12.63
C ALA A 63 11.68 -8.34 11.75
N PRO A 64 12.21 -9.42 12.34
CA PRO A 64 12.51 -10.65 11.60
C PRO A 64 11.23 -11.34 11.10
N GLY A 65 11.35 -12.09 10.02
CA GLY A 65 10.22 -12.81 9.40
C GLY A 65 9.40 -11.99 8.40
N TYR A 66 9.68 -10.70 8.25
CA TYR A 66 9.05 -9.85 7.26
C TYR A 66 9.97 -9.58 6.07
N PRO A 67 9.42 -9.41 4.85
CA PRO A 67 10.23 -9.07 3.68
C PRO A 67 11.01 -7.77 3.85
N VAL A 68 12.22 -7.72 3.33
CA VAL A 68 13.06 -6.52 3.34
C VAL A 68 12.72 -5.59 2.17
N VAL A 69 12.20 -6.16 1.08
CA VAL A 69 11.95 -5.45 -0.18
C VAL A 69 10.66 -4.64 -0.10
N LYS A 70 10.74 -3.39 -0.47
CA LYS A 70 9.60 -2.48 -0.63
C LYS A 70 8.67 -2.99 -1.73
N ASN A 71 7.37 -2.85 -1.52
CA ASN A 71 6.38 -3.29 -2.51
C ASN A 71 5.10 -2.43 -2.43
N THR A 72 4.41 -2.32 -3.56
CA THR A 72 3.11 -1.67 -3.63
C THR A 72 2.01 -2.73 -3.58
N GLY A 73 0.87 -2.39 -3.00
CA GLY A 73 -0.24 -3.32 -2.89
C GLY A 73 -1.46 -2.73 -2.22
N LEU A 74 -2.17 -3.57 -1.51
CA LEU A 74 -3.37 -3.23 -0.76
C LEU A 74 -3.16 -3.50 0.73
N ILE A 75 -3.65 -2.59 1.56
CA ILE A 75 -3.61 -2.69 3.01
C ILE A 75 -5.03 -2.67 3.57
N ALA A 76 -5.29 -3.51 4.56
CA ALA A 76 -6.56 -3.57 5.29
C ALA A 76 -6.31 -3.84 6.77
N LEU A 77 -7.21 -3.42 7.63
CA LEU A 77 -7.13 -3.65 9.06
C LEU A 77 -8.37 -4.37 9.54
N THR A 78 -8.17 -5.49 10.20
CA THR A 78 -9.20 -6.20 10.97
C THR A 78 -8.89 -6.12 12.46
N ARG A 79 -9.78 -6.65 13.29
CA ARG A 79 -9.49 -6.78 14.73
C ARG A 79 -8.38 -7.77 15.03
N GLN A 80 -8.11 -8.71 14.12
CA GLN A 80 -7.13 -9.77 14.30
C GLN A 80 -5.75 -9.41 13.76
N ARG A 81 -5.70 -8.69 12.62
CA ARG A 81 -4.45 -8.41 11.90
C ARG A 81 -4.49 -7.17 11.03
N LEU A 82 -3.31 -6.60 10.81
CA LEU A 82 -3.04 -5.68 9.72
C LEU A 82 -2.61 -6.53 8.51
N ALA A 83 -3.43 -6.58 7.48
CA ALA A 83 -3.20 -7.39 6.29
C ALA A 83 -2.67 -6.54 5.14
N PHE A 84 -1.59 -6.96 4.52
CA PHE A 84 -1.06 -6.34 3.31
C PHE A 84 -0.86 -7.41 2.24
N ARG A 85 -1.28 -7.09 1.01
CA ARG A 85 -1.11 -7.96 -0.17
C ARG A 85 -0.38 -7.20 -1.25
N THR A 86 0.78 -7.71 -1.64
CA THR A 86 1.57 -7.09 -2.71
C THR A 86 0.91 -7.33 -4.08
N LEU A 87 1.21 -6.48 -5.05
CA LEU A 87 0.75 -6.67 -6.44
C LEU A 87 1.24 -7.99 -7.07
N THR A 88 2.30 -8.56 -6.51
CA THR A 88 2.83 -9.88 -6.90
C THR A 88 2.12 -11.04 -6.21
N GLY A 89 1.17 -10.78 -5.31
CA GLY A 89 0.40 -11.79 -4.59
C GLY A 89 1.00 -12.24 -3.26
N LYS A 90 2.08 -11.61 -2.79
CA LYS A 90 2.70 -11.94 -1.50
C LYS A 90 1.87 -11.39 -0.35
N ALA A 91 1.67 -12.19 0.69
CA ALA A 91 0.97 -11.82 1.91
C ALA A 91 1.93 -11.32 2.98
N ILE A 92 1.59 -10.19 3.61
CA ILE A 92 2.30 -9.66 4.78
C ILE A 92 1.24 -9.37 5.83
N ASP A 93 1.24 -10.14 6.90
CA ASP A 93 0.26 -10.01 7.99
C ASP A 93 0.97 -9.68 9.30
N VAL A 94 0.50 -8.63 9.96
CA VAL A 94 0.95 -8.25 11.30
C VAL A 94 -0.19 -8.52 12.28
N PRO A 95 -0.07 -9.53 13.15
CA PRO A 95 -1.10 -9.81 14.15
C PRO A 95 -1.28 -8.61 15.08
N VAL A 96 -2.51 -8.19 15.34
CA VAL A 96 -2.81 -7.07 16.24
C VAL A 96 -2.27 -7.31 17.64
N GLU A 97 -2.29 -8.55 18.09
CA GLU A 97 -1.75 -8.95 19.40
C GLU A 97 -0.23 -8.72 19.54
N SER A 98 0.51 -8.69 18.41
CA SER A 98 1.96 -8.41 18.40
C SER A 98 2.28 -6.92 18.35
N ILE A 99 1.31 -6.06 18.06
CA ILE A 99 1.51 -4.63 17.96
C ILE A 99 1.64 -4.01 19.34
N THR A 100 2.75 -3.37 19.61
CA THR A 100 3.03 -2.66 20.85
C THR A 100 2.79 -1.16 20.74
N GLY A 101 2.81 -0.62 19.54
CA GLY A 101 2.57 0.80 19.28
C GLY A 101 2.48 1.10 17.80
N VAL A 102 2.13 2.33 17.51
CA VAL A 102 2.07 2.85 16.15
C VAL A 102 2.49 4.33 16.16
N ARG A 103 3.26 4.73 15.18
CA ARG A 103 3.73 6.11 15.05
C ARG A 103 3.80 6.54 13.59
N GLU A 104 3.89 7.83 13.36
CA GLU A 104 4.25 8.39 12.07
C GLU A 104 5.75 8.70 12.01
N ALA A 105 6.34 8.56 10.83
CA ALA A 105 7.74 8.91 10.59
C ALA A 105 7.91 9.51 9.19
N THR A 106 8.71 10.57 9.09
CA THR A 106 9.09 11.16 7.80
C THR A 106 10.12 10.32 7.06
N VAL A 107 10.91 9.56 7.80
CA VAL A 107 11.93 8.64 7.26
C VAL A 107 11.78 7.28 7.90
N PHE A 108 11.75 6.23 7.08
CA PHE A 108 11.77 4.85 7.54
C PHE A 108 12.78 4.04 6.72
N LYS A 109 13.77 3.43 7.37
CA LYS A 109 14.87 2.68 6.74
C LYS A 109 15.52 3.43 5.56
N GLY A 110 15.80 4.72 5.74
CA GLY A 110 16.38 5.57 4.70
C GLY A 110 15.44 5.97 3.57
N SER A 111 14.17 5.58 3.63
CA SER A 111 13.14 5.97 2.68
C SER A 111 12.45 7.25 3.09
N VAL A 112 12.32 8.16 2.13
CA VAL A 112 11.52 9.39 2.23
C VAL A 112 10.45 9.34 1.15
N VAL A 113 9.24 9.78 1.46
CA VAL A 113 8.12 9.85 0.50
C VAL A 113 7.70 11.30 0.36
N GLY A 114 8.47 12.08 -0.42
CA GLY A 114 8.09 13.43 -0.85
C GLY A 114 7.50 14.35 0.22
N GLY A 115 8.05 14.32 1.46
CA GLY A 115 7.51 15.09 2.59
C GLY A 115 6.28 14.46 3.28
N GLN A 116 5.84 13.31 2.82
CA GLN A 116 4.73 12.58 3.44
C GLN A 116 5.24 11.64 4.54
N LYS A 117 4.34 11.23 5.42
CA LYS A 117 4.69 10.43 6.58
C LYS A 117 4.42 8.94 6.36
N HIS A 118 5.31 8.12 6.89
CA HIS A 118 5.13 6.67 6.94
C HIS A 118 4.30 6.29 8.16
N LEU A 119 3.50 5.23 8.01
CA LEU A 119 2.87 4.52 9.10
C LEU A 119 3.86 3.45 9.60
N VAL A 120 4.37 3.61 10.79
CA VAL A 120 5.29 2.65 11.41
C VAL A 120 4.56 1.90 12.52
N VAL A 121 4.43 0.61 12.34
CA VAL A 121 3.82 -0.30 13.31
C VAL A 121 4.94 -0.94 14.12
N GLU A 122 4.91 -0.71 15.41
CA GLU A 122 5.89 -1.25 16.36
C GLU A 122 5.40 -2.58 16.89
N THR A 123 6.29 -3.56 16.91
CA THR A 123 6.03 -4.88 17.50
C THR A 123 7.11 -5.22 18.52
N SER A 124 6.90 -6.26 19.32
CA SER A 124 7.90 -6.74 20.27
C SER A 124 9.22 -7.19 19.61
N ALA A 125 9.19 -7.53 18.32
CA ALA A 125 10.35 -8.00 17.55
C ALA A 125 11.02 -6.92 16.70
N GLY A 126 10.39 -5.77 16.53
CA GLY A 126 10.88 -4.67 15.69
C GLY A 126 9.74 -3.87 15.05
N GLU A 127 10.04 -3.18 13.97
CA GLU A 127 9.11 -2.27 13.30
C GLU A 127 8.76 -2.75 11.90
N VAL A 128 7.54 -2.44 11.45
CA VAL A 128 7.06 -2.67 10.08
C VAL A 128 6.54 -1.35 9.53
N GLY A 129 7.06 -0.93 8.38
CA GLY A 129 6.73 0.36 7.77
C GLY A 129 5.80 0.23 6.58
N PHE A 130 4.79 1.10 6.54
CA PHE A 130 3.86 1.25 5.43
C PHE A 130 3.73 2.70 5.00
N TYR A 131 3.29 2.90 3.78
CA TYR A 131 2.79 4.18 3.30
C TYR A 131 1.34 4.01 2.88
N VAL A 132 0.46 4.89 3.35
CA VAL A 132 -0.97 4.86 3.06
C VAL A 132 -1.38 6.16 2.36
N PHE A 133 -2.15 6.04 1.29
CA PHE A 133 -2.55 7.19 0.48
C PHE A 133 -3.66 8.02 1.11
N SER A 134 -4.48 7.41 1.96
CA SER A 134 -5.61 8.07 2.65
C SER A 134 -5.20 8.93 3.84
N GLY A 135 -3.93 8.86 4.25
CA GLY A 135 -3.40 9.59 5.40
C GLY A 135 -3.12 8.72 6.62
N VAL A 136 -2.03 9.04 7.29
CA VAL A 136 -1.50 8.24 8.40
C VAL A 136 -2.33 8.40 9.68
N THR A 137 -2.89 9.59 9.93
CA THR A 137 -3.58 9.92 11.18
C THR A 137 -4.76 8.99 11.46
N ASP A 138 -5.60 8.73 10.47
CA ASP A 138 -6.76 7.85 10.61
C ASP A 138 -6.34 6.39 10.85
N TRP A 139 -5.26 5.96 10.24
CA TRP A 139 -4.68 4.65 10.45
C TRP A 139 -4.11 4.48 11.86
N ILE A 140 -3.40 5.49 12.36
CA ILE A 140 -2.88 5.51 13.74
C ILE A 140 -4.03 5.40 14.72
N GLY A 141 -5.09 6.19 14.56
CA GLY A 141 -6.28 6.12 15.41
C GLY A 141 -6.94 4.75 15.39
N ALA A 142 -7.12 4.17 14.22
CA ALA A 142 -7.72 2.86 14.06
C ALA A 142 -6.88 1.74 14.70
N ILE A 143 -5.58 1.73 14.52
CA ILE A 143 -4.68 0.73 15.10
C ILE A 143 -4.60 0.91 16.62
N THR A 144 -4.44 2.14 17.11
CA THR A 144 -4.37 2.45 18.55
C THR A 144 -5.62 2.00 19.27
N SER A 145 -6.79 2.09 18.66
CA SER A 145 -8.04 1.61 19.26
C SER A 145 -8.11 0.10 19.47
N LEU A 146 -7.28 -0.66 18.76
CA LEU A 146 -7.23 -2.12 18.82
C LEU A 146 -6.14 -2.66 19.72
N VAL A 147 -5.08 -1.87 19.95
CA VAL A 147 -3.95 -2.29 20.78
C VAL A 147 -4.36 -2.20 22.25
N PRO A 148 -4.35 -3.30 23.01
CA PRO A 148 -4.60 -3.26 24.45
C PRO A 148 -3.38 -2.69 25.16
N GLY A 149 -3.39 -1.41 25.46
CA GLY A 149 -2.32 -0.82 26.22
C GLY A 149 -2.40 0.69 26.30
N GLU A 150 -2.27 1.17 27.51
CA GLU A 150 -2.37 2.52 28.03
C GLU A 150 -3.78 3.12 28.06
N ARG A 151 -4.61 2.52 28.90
CA ARG A 151 -5.51 3.37 29.69
C ARG A 151 -4.59 4.21 30.58
N THR A 152 -4.30 5.41 30.13
CA THR A 152 -3.77 6.44 31.00
C THR A 152 -4.76 6.61 32.15
N THR A 153 -4.40 6.15 33.31
CA THR A 153 -5.01 6.54 34.59
C THR A 153 -4.72 8.00 34.83
#